data_8569601953471c73ffff49fd3edc5bd7
#
_entry.id   8569601953471c73ffff49fd3edc5bd7
#
_cell.length_a   1.000
_cell.length_b   1.000
_cell.length_c   1.000
_cell.angle_alpha   90.00
_cell.angle_beta   90.00
_cell.angle_gamma   90.00
#
_symmetry.space_group_name_H-M   'P 1'
#
loop_
_entity.id
_entity.type
_entity.pdbx_description
1 polymer ?
#
loop_
_entity_poly.entity_id
_entity_poly.type
_entity_poly.pdbx_seq_one_letter_code
_entity_poly.pdbx_strand_id
1 'polypeptide(L)'
;MVLFATEMISTQYRKIKGEEAASCHGHMIIVGWNERAKQVVSQMHVLKPDLDIVLIDETLSLLPKPFHHLAFIKGCPHHDQTLLKANIQTAHTILITADKEKNESLADTQSILNILTAKGLNPNIHCIVEILTSEQVQNATRAGATEIIEGNKFTSYIFTASLLFPSISGVLFTLYNEISESKLQLMTTPAPYLGKTFEVCSSLLLKQDILLLGVQRNEQYHINPVHSFVMIESDVLIVIKH
;
A
#
# COMPACT_ATOMS: atom_id res chain seq x y z
N MET A 1 -15.81 -25.23 33.77
CA MET A 1 -14.43 -24.97 33.26
C MET A 1 -14.20 -25.61 31.90
N VAL A 2 -14.47 -26.90 31.67
CA VAL A 2 -14.27 -27.59 30.38
C VAL A 2 -15.09 -26.98 29.23
N LEU A 3 -16.33 -26.66 29.41
CA LEU A 3 -17.19 -26.04 28.37
C LEU A 3 -16.67 -24.68 27.90
N PHE A 4 -16.20 -23.85 28.80
CA PHE A 4 -15.62 -22.52 28.47
C PHE A 4 -14.31 -22.62 27.66
N ALA A 5 -13.45 -23.59 28.01
CA ALA A 5 -12.23 -23.85 27.27
C ALA A 5 -12.51 -24.39 25.85
N THR A 6 -13.51 -25.25 25.70
CA THR A 6 -13.92 -25.81 24.41
C THR A 6 -14.48 -24.71 23.50
N GLU A 7 -15.27 -23.80 24.05
CA GLU A 7 -15.86 -22.67 23.33
C GLU A 7 -14.78 -21.67 22.87
N MET A 8 -13.80 -21.34 23.73
CA MET A 8 -12.64 -20.52 23.36
C MET A 8 -11.80 -21.14 22.23
N ILE A 9 -11.51 -22.43 22.31
CA ILE A 9 -10.75 -23.13 21.27
C ILE A 9 -11.53 -23.15 19.95
N SER A 10 -12.84 -23.40 19.99
CA SER A 10 -13.66 -23.39 18.78
C SER A 10 -13.74 -22.00 18.12
N THR A 11 -13.84 -20.94 18.91
CA THR A 11 -13.84 -19.54 18.43
C THR A 11 -12.49 -19.18 17.80
N GLN A 12 -11.38 -19.52 18.43
CA GLN A 12 -10.06 -19.32 17.86
C GLN A 12 -9.87 -20.09 16.54
N TYR A 13 -10.35 -21.33 16.47
CA TYR A 13 -10.27 -22.13 15.26
C TYR A 13 -11.10 -21.53 14.11
N ARG A 14 -12.29 -21.02 14.40
CA ARG A 14 -13.15 -20.33 13.42
C ARG A 14 -12.50 -19.03 12.91
N LYS A 15 -11.84 -18.26 13.79
CA LYS A 15 -11.09 -17.06 13.39
C LYS A 15 -9.98 -17.38 12.38
N ILE A 16 -9.14 -18.38 12.66
CA ILE A 16 -8.05 -18.75 11.73
C ILE A 16 -8.56 -19.41 10.45
N LYS A 17 -9.79 -19.90 10.42
CA LYS A 17 -10.49 -20.39 9.21
C LYS A 17 -11.15 -19.28 8.39
N GLY A 18 -11.25 -18.06 8.91
CA GLY A 18 -11.91 -16.95 8.24
C GLY A 18 -13.44 -17.04 8.22
N GLU A 19 -14.03 -17.72 9.20
CA GLU A 19 -15.49 -17.91 9.30
C GLU A 19 -16.16 -16.79 10.11
N GLU A 20 -15.41 -16.08 10.96
CA GLU A 20 -15.93 -15.02 11.81
C GLU A 20 -15.82 -13.63 11.14
N ALA A 21 -16.81 -12.77 11.38
CA ALA A 21 -16.77 -11.40 10.91
C ALA A 21 -15.75 -10.55 11.71
N ALA A 22 -15.10 -9.62 11.04
CA ALA A 22 -14.22 -8.65 11.67
C ALA A 22 -15.03 -7.59 12.45
N SER A 23 -14.53 -7.20 13.62
CA SER A 23 -15.15 -6.19 14.50
C SER A 23 -14.35 -4.89 14.59
N CYS A 24 -13.19 -4.80 13.92
CA CYS A 24 -12.34 -3.63 13.91
C CYS A 24 -12.92 -2.46 13.09
N HIS A 25 -12.46 -1.24 13.38
CA HIS A 25 -12.91 0.00 12.73
C HIS A 25 -11.68 0.83 12.35
N GLY A 26 -11.77 1.59 11.26
CA GLY A 26 -10.64 2.36 10.75
C GLY A 26 -9.45 1.51 10.29
N HIS A 27 -9.67 0.24 10.09
CA HIS A 27 -8.68 -0.77 9.75
C HIS A 27 -8.32 -0.77 8.27
N MET A 28 -7.28 -1.53 7.93
CA MET A 28 -6.87 -1.83 6.56
C MET A 28 -7.40 -3.20 6.15
N ILE A 29 -7.90 -3.30 4.91
CA ILE A 29 -8.26 -4.58 4.29
C ILE A 29 -7.18 -4.94 3.27
N ILE A 30 -6.68 -6.17 3.28
CA ILE A 30 -5.77 -6.70 2.27
C ILE A 30 -6.48 -7.86 1.55
N VAL A 31 -6.55 -7.78 0.23
CA VAL A 31 -7.15 -8.80 -0.63
C VAL A 31 -6.06 -9.58 -1.35
N GLY A 32 -6.12 -10.92 -1.18
CA GLY A 32 -5.19 -11.88 -1.76
C GLY A 32 -4.03 -12.24 -0.83
N TRP A 33 -3.80 -13.55 -0.65
CA TRP A 33 -2.71 -14.08 0.17
C TRP A 33 -1.57 -14.61 -0.71
N ASN A 34 -0.58 -13.77 -0.94
CA ASN A 34 0.61 -14.08 -1.72
C ASN A 34 1.87 -13.51 -1.04
N GLU A 35 3.08 -13.73 -1.60
CA GLU A 35 4.32 -13.24 -0.99
C GLU A 35 4.35 -11.72 -0.80
N ARG A 36 3.76 -10.94 -1.72
CA ARG A 36 3.67 -9.48 -1.57
C ARG A 36 2.80 -9.08 -0.38
N ALA A 37 1.62 -9.70 -0.26
CA ALA A 37 0.73 -9.46 0.87
C ALA A 37 1.39 -9.82 2.20
N LYS A 38 2.10 -10.96 2.28
CA LYS A 38 2.86 -11.36 3.47
C LYS A 38 3.92 -10.34 3.86
N GLN A 39 4.68 -9.82 2.90
CA GLN A 39 5.69 -8.79 3.14
C GLN A 39 5.06 -7.48 3.61
N VAL A 40 3.98 -7.02 2.94
CA VAL A 40 3.24 -5.81 3.35
C VAL A 40 2.74 -5.95 4.78
N VAL A 41 2.08 -7.07 5.13
CA VAL A 41 1.58 -7.31 6.49
C VAL A 41 2.74 -7.29 7.51
N SER A 42 3.85 -7.98 7.20
CA SER A 42 5.00 -8.03 8.11
C SER A 42 5.61 -6.65 8.34
N GLN A 43 5.74 -5.84 7.30
CA GLN A 43 6.25 -4.47 7.40
C GLN A 43 5.26 -3.55 8.15
N MET A 44 3.98 -3.64 7.85
CA MET A 44 2.94 -2.84 8.52
C MET A 44 2.87 -3.16 10.01
N HIS A 45 3.06 -4.43 10.39
CA HIS A 45 3.11 -4.83 11.79
C HIS A 45 4.27 -4.16 12.57
N VAL A 46 5.40 -3.93 11.89
CA VAL A 46 6.56 -3.21 12.48
C VAL A 46 6.33 -1.70 12.50
N LEU A 47 5.86 -1.12 11.37
CA LEU A 47 5.73 0.32 11.20
C LEU A 47 4.51 0.91 11.91
N LYS A 48 3.43 0.14 12.03
CA LYS A 48 2.13 0.54 12.59
C LYS A 48 1.53 -0.61 13.41
N PRO A 49 2.13 -0.96 14.56
CA PRO A 49 1.72 -2.13 15.36
C PRO A 49 0.27 -2.05 15.86
N ASP A 50 -0.26 -0.83 16.01
CA ASP A 50 -1.64 -0.59 16.47
C ASP A 50 -2.67 -0.61 15.32
N LEU A 51 -2.25 -0.82 14.07
CA LEU A 51 -3.17 -0.85 12.94
C LEU A 51 -3.77 -2.25 12.78
N ASP A 52 -5.08 -2.34 12.92
CA ASP A 52 -5.79 -3.56 12.62
C ASP A 52 -5.78 -3.85 11.12
N ILE A 53 -5.48 -5.10 10.77
CA ILE A 53 -5.48 -5.59 9.39
C ILE A 53 -6.45 -6.76 9.25
N VAL A 54 -7.34 -6.68 8.26
CA VAL A 54 -8.25 -7.75 7.86
C VAL A 54 -7.77 -8.32 6.53
N LEU A 55 -7.43 -9.60 6.52
CA LEU A 55 -7.08 -10.33 5.30
C LEU A 55 -8.33 -10.96 4.69
N ILE A 56 -8.52 -10.82 3.38
CA ILE A 56 -9.52 -11.55 2.61
C ILE A 56 -8.83 -12.44 1.58
N ASP A 57 -9.13 -13.74 1.60
CA ASP A 57 -8.64 -14.68 0.59
C ASP A 57 -9.61 -15.86 0.43
N GLU A 58 -9.83 -16.30 -0.80
CA GLU A 58 -10.73 -17.43 -1.10
C GLU A 58 -10.02 -18.78 -1.09
N THR A 59 -8.72 -18.81 -1.37
CA THR A 59 -7.94 -20.04 -1.56
C THR A 59 -7.30 -20.53 -0.27
N LEU A 60 -6.98 -19.60 0.65
CA LEU A 60 -6.34 -19.92 1.91
C LEU A 60 -7.27 -20.75 2.80
N SER A 61 -6.83 -21.94 3.20
CA SER A 61 -7.62 -22.82 4.06
C SER A 61 -7.52 -22.47 5.54
N LEU A 62 -6.36 -22.03 5.98
CA LEU A 62 -6.05 -21.62 7.36
C LEU A 62 -5.02 -20.51 7.34
N LEU A 63 -5.19 -19.51 8.20
CA LEU A 63 -4.18 -18.46 8.39
C LEU A 63 -2.92 -19.04 9.03
N PRO A 64 -1.72 -18.83 8.45
CA PRO A 64 -0.47 -19.33 9.00
C PRO A 64 -0.14 -18.75 10.39
N LYS A 65 0.49 -19.54 11.26
CA LYS A 65 0.79 -19.15 12.66
C LYS A 65 1.40 -17.77 12.86
N PRO A 66 2.42 -17.33 12.09
CA PRO A 66 2.99 -15.99 12.27
C PRO A 66 1.99 -14.85 12.12
N PHE A 67 0.87 -15.11 11.46
CA PHE A 67 -0.14 -14.10 11.11
C PHE A 67 -1.46 -14.25 11.89
N HIS A 68 -1.52 -15.09 12.94
CA HIS A 68 -2.74 -15.30 13.73
C HIS A 68 -3.22 -14.05 14.48
N HIS A 69 -2.45 -12.97 14.46
CA HIS A 69 -2.85 -11.65 14.97
C HIS A 69 -3.79 -10.91 14.01
N LEU A 70 -3.85 -11.32 12.73
CA LEU A 70 -4.75 -10.72 11.76
C LEU A 70 -6.18 -11.25 11.94
N ALA A 71 -7.16 -10.40 11.59
CA ALA A 71 -8.49 -10.90 11.27
C ALA A 71 -8.47 -11.50 9.85
N PHE A 72 -9.03 -12.70 9.69
CA PHE A 72 -9.09 -13.36 8.39
C PHE A 72 -10.54 -13.64 8.00
N ILE A 73 -10.87 -13.33 6.75
CA ILE A 73 -12.18 -13.62 6.14
C ILE A 73 -11.93 -14.52 4.93
N LYS A 74 -12.40 -15.74 5.00
CA LYS A 74 -12.40 -16.65 3.86
C LYS A 74 -13.56 -16.35 2.95
N GLY A 75 -13.28 -16.00 1.70
CA GLY A 75 -14.33 -15.75 0.72
C GLY A 75 -13.84 -14.98 -0.49
N CYS A 76 -14.71 -14.92 -1.48
CA CYS A 76 -14.44 -14.20 -2.72
C CYS A 76 -14.58 -12.69 -2.52
N PRO A 77 -13.55 -11.87 -2.82
CA PRO A 77 -13.52 -10.45 -2.46
C PRO A 77 -14.47 -9.57 -3.30
N HIS A 78 -14.98 -10.05 -4.44
CA HIS A 78 -15.99 -9.31 -5.21
C HIS A 78 -17.45 -9.70 -4.82
N HIS A 79 -17.63 -10.43 -3.74
CA HIS A 79 -18.95 -10.67 -3.15
C HIS A 79 -19.18 -9.70 -1.99
N ASP A 80 -20.31 -8.97 -2.03
CA ASP A 80 -20.72 -8.01 -0.98
C ASP A 80 -20.64 -8.60 0.42
N GLN A 81 -21.15 -9.84 0.59
CA GLN A 81 -21.15 -10.51 1.89
C GLN A 81 -19.74 -10.72 2.47
N THR A 82 -18.75 -10.98 1.62
CA THR A 82 -17.35 -11.14 2.05
C THR A 82 -16.79 -9.81 2.56
N LEU A 83 -16.99 -8.73 1.82
CA LEU A 83 -16.53 -7.39 2.21
C LEU A 83 -17.31 -6.86 3.43
N LEU A 84 -18.60 -7.14 3.54
CA LEU A 84 -19.39 -6.81 4.74
C LEU A 84 -18.89 -7.55 5.97
N LYS A 85 -18.53 -8.85 5.87
CA LYS A 85 -17.88 -9.60 6.97
C LYS A 85 -16.53 -8.99 7.35
N ALA A 86 -15.81 -8.41 6.40
CA ALA A 86 -14.57 -7.68 6.66
C ALA A 86 -14.81 -6.26 7.21
N ASN A 87 -16.05 -5.86 7.48
CA ASN A 87 -16.46 -4.55 7.97
C ASN A 87 -15.97 -3.39 7.09
N ILE A 88 -16.07 -3.56 5.77
CA ILE A 88 -15.57 -2.59 4.78
C ILE A 88 -16.14 -1.19 4.96
N GLN A 89 -17.38 -1.08 5.48
CA GLN A 89 -18.06 0.20 5.68
C GLN A 89 -17.32 1.15 6.63
N THR A 90 -16.50 0.59 7.54
CA THR A 90 -15.71 1.35 8.50
C THR A 90 -14.21 1.27 8.23
N ALA A 91 -13.79 0.52 7.20
CA ALA A 91 -12.39 0.42 6.80
C ALA A 91 -11.90 1.74 6.18
N HIS A 92 -10.65 2.10 6.46
CA HIS A 92 -10.02 3.30 5.90
C HIS A 92 -9.36 3.02 4.55
N THR A 93 -8.71 1.88 4.40
CA THR A 93 -7.94 1.53 3.21
C THR A 93 -8.20 0.09 2.80
N ILE A 94 -8.23 -0.17 1.50
CA ILE A 94 -8.19 -1.51 0.92
C ILE A 94 -7.03 -1.61 -0.05
N LEU A 95 -6.17 -2.64 0.12
CA LEU A 95 -5.13 -3.03 -0.80
C LEU A 95 -5.54 -4.29 -1.54
N ILE A 96 -5.61 -4.23 -2.85
CA ILE A 96 -5.95 -5.35 -3.72
C ILE A 96 -4.68 -5.79 -4.46
N THR A 97 -4.19 -7.00 -4.15
CA THR A 97 -3.04 -7.60 -4.85
C THR A 97 -3.52 -8.47 -6.01
N ALA A 98 -2.83 -8.39 -7.15
CA ALA A 98 -3.14 -9.21 -8.31
C ALA A 98 -2.77 -10.69 -8.06
N ASP A 99 -3.62 -11.60 -8.56
CA ASP A 99 -3.38 -13.04 -8.53
C ASP A 99 -2.48 -13.45 -9.72
N LYS A 100 -1.17 -13.61 -9.47
CA LYS A 100 -0.19 -13.95 -10.51
C LYS A 100 -0.21 -15.43 -10.92
N GLU A 101 -1.01 -16.28 -10.30
CA GLU A 101 -1.22 -17.66 -10.75
C GLU A 101 -2.18 -17.73 -11.93
N LYS A 102 -2.96 -16.65 -12.14
CA LYS A 102 -3.86 -16.49 -13.27
C LYS A 102 -3.19 -15.77 -14.43
N ASN A 103 -3.83 -15.86 -15.61
CA ASN A 103 -3.47 -14.99 -16.72
C ASN A 103 -3.62 -13.51 -16.30
N GLU A 104 -2.68 -12.66 -16.70
CA GLU A 104 -2.61 -11.25 -16.28
C GLU A 104 -3.90 -10.47 -16.55
N SER A 105 -4.51 -10.65 -17.73
CA SER A 105 -5.77 -9.98 -18.08
C SER A 105 -6.94 -10.43 -17.18
N LEU A 106 -6.97 -11.70 -16.80
CA LEU A 106 -8.00 -12.24 -15.89
C LEU A 106 -7.76 -11.73 -14.47
N ALA A 107 -6.51 -11.69 -14.02
CA ALA A 107 -6.14 -11.14 -12.71
C ALA A 107 -6.56 -9.67 -12.59
N ASP A 108 -6.26 -8.86 -13.62
CA ASP A 108 -6.64 -7.45 -13.66
C ASP A 108 -8.16 -7.27 -13.68
N THR A 109 -8.89 -8.10 -14.46
CA THR A 109 -10.36 -8.07 -14.46
C THR A 109 -10.93 -8.34 -13.08
N GLN A 110 -10.38 -9.31 -12.36
CA GLN A 110 -10.81 -9.60 -10.98
C GLN A 110 -10.46 -8.47 -10.01
N SER A 111 -9.27 -7.87 -10.15
CA SER A 111 -8.89 -6.69 -9.37
C SER A 111 -9.89 -5.54 -9.59
N ILE A 112 -10.31 -5.29 -10.84
CA ILE A 112 -11.30 -4.27 -11.18
C ILE A 112 -12.68 -4.58 -10.56
N LEU A 113 -13.14 -5.83 -10.60
CA LEU A 113 -14.39 -6.23 -9.93
C LEU A 113 -14.32 -6.00 -8.41
N ASN A 114 -13.18 -6.31 -7.79
CA ASN A 114 -12.96 -6.05 -6.38
C ASN A 114 -13.04 -4.55 -6.04
N ILE A 115 -12.48 -3.67 -6.90
CA ILE A 115 -12.60 -2.21 -6.74
C ILE A 115 -14.06 -1.78 -6.80
N LEU A 116 -14.82 -2.24 -7.81
CA LEU A 116 -16.22 -1.87 -7.98
C LEU A 116 -17.06 -2.26 -6.77
N THR A 117 -16.88 -3.47 -6.24
CA THR A 117 -17.59 -3.93 -5.05
C THR A 117 -17.20 -3.14 -3.81
N ALA A 118 -15.89 -2.90 -3.62
CA ALA A 118 -15.37 -2.13 -2.49
C ALA A 118 -15.91 -0.69 -2.50
N LYS A 119 -15.86 -0.01 -3.64
CA LYS A 119 -16.36 1.36 -3.81
C LYS A 119 -17.89 1.44 -3.74
N GLY A 120 -18.59 0.40 -4.18
CA GLY A 120 -20.03 0.31 -4.04
C GLY A 120 -20.49 0.25 -2.58
N LEU A 121 -19.76 -0.44 -1.71
CA LEU A 121 -20.06 -0.60 -0.29
C LEU A 121 -19.48 0.53 0.59
N ASN A 122 -18.33 1.10 0.20
CA ASN A 122 -17.69 2.23 0.87
C ASN A 122 -17.08 3.19 -0.18
N PRO A 123 -17.82 4.19 -0.66
CA PRO A 123 -17.34 5.12 -1.68
C PRO A 123 -16.09 5.92 -1.27
N ASN A 124 -15.89 6.13 0.03
CA ASN A 124 -14.78 6.92 0.57
C ASN A 124 -13.52 6.11 0.87
N ILE A 125 -13.55 4.78 0.72
CA ILE A 125 -12.40 3.95 1.03
C ILE A 125 -11.20 4.32 0.15
N HIS A 126 -10.02 4.45 0.74
CA HIS A 126 -8.78 4.60 -0.01
C HIS A 126 -8.42 3.26 -0.66
N CYS A 127 -8.58 3.16 -1.97
CA CYS A 127 -8.45 1.90 -2.72
C CYS A 127 -7.12 1.88 -3.48
N ILE A 128 -6.20 1.05 -3.04
CA ILE A 128 -4.91 0.77 -3.66
C ILE A 128 -5.01 -0.56 -4.40
N VAL A 129 -4.63 -0.60 -5.67
CA VAL A 129 -4.73 -1.82 -6.48
C VAL A 129 -3.47 -2.11 -7.28
N GLU A 130 -3.06 -3.37 -7.32
CA GLU A 130 -2.05 -3.86 -8.25
C GLU A 130 -2.72 -4.22 -9.58
N ILE A 131 -2.21 -3.64 -10.67
CA ILE A 131 -2.58 -3.94 -12.06
C ILE A 131 -1.33 -4.42 -12.79
N LEU A 132 -1.46 -5.53 -13.53
CA LEU A 132 -0.34 -6.17 -14.22
C LEU A 132 -0.14 -5.66 -15.63
N THR A 133 -1.23 -5.26 -16.32
CA THR A 133 -1.21 -4.79 -17.71
C THR A 133 -1.57 -3.32 -17.80
N SER A 134 -0.78 -2.52 -18.53
CA SER A 134 -1.03 -1.08 -18.68
C SER A 134 -2.36 -0.76 -19.37
N GLU A 135 -2.92 -1.71 -20.15
CA GLU A 135 -4.22 -1.57 -20.82
C GLU A 135 -5.38 -1.44 -19.82
N GLN A 136 -5.27 -2.07 -18.63
CA GLN A 136 -6.33 -2.08 -17.61
C GLN A 136 -6.25 -0.91 -16.62
N VAL A 137 -5.20 -0.10 -16.67
CA VAL A 137 -5.01 1.06 -15.75
C VAL A 137 -6.20 2.02 -15.83
N GLN A 138 -6.65 2.39 -17.03
CA GLN A 138 -7.80 3.28 -17.18
C GLN A 138 -9.10 2.67 -16.65
N ASN A 139 -9.29 1.37 -16.79
CA ASN A 139 -10.47 0.69 -16.28
C ASN A 139 -10.45 0.65 -14.74
N ALA A 140 -9.29 0.40 -14.12
CA ALA A 140 -9.12 0.49 -12.67
C ALA A 140 -9.40 1.91 -12.14
N THR A 141 -8.94 2.96 -12.85
CA THR A 141 -9.24 4.35 -12.52
C THR A 141 -10.75 4.64 -12.59
N ARG A 142 -11.42 4.23 -13.67
CA ARG A 142 -12.89 4.39 -13.83
C ARG A 142 -13.68 3.61 -12.77
N ALA A 143 -13.17 2.46 -12.33
CA ALA A 143 -13.76 1.68 -11.25
C ALA A 143 -13.63 2.36 -9.87
N GLY A 144 -12.80 3.41 -9.76
CA GLY A 144 -12.63 4.20 -8.54
C GLY A 144 -11.37 3.87 -7.73
N ALA A 145 -10.36 3.21 -8.32
CA ALA A 145 -9.06 3.07 -7.66
C ALA A 145 -8.51 4.45 -7.30
N THR A 146 -8.03 4.60 -6.07
CA THR A 146 -7.39 5.83 -5.59
C THR A 146 -5.92 5.85 -5.97
N GLU A 147 -5.28 4.67 -5.94
CA GLU A 147 -3.88 4.47 -6.31
C GLU A 147 -3.72 3.17 -7.08
N ILE A 148 -2.96 3.21 -8.16
CA ILE A 148 -2.71 2.05 -9.03
C ILE A 148 -1.22 1.75 -9.07
N ILE A 149 -0.86 0.53 -8.73
CA ILE A 149 0.51 0.01 -8.78
C ILE A 149 0.63 -0.89 -10.02
N GLU A 150 1.33 -0.41 -11.06
CA GLU A 150 1.65 -1.19 -12.25
C GLU A 150 2.83 -2.14 -11.94
N GLY A 151 2.55 -3.30 -11.32
CA GLY A 151 3.56 -4.18 -10.74
C GLY A 151 4.60 -4.66 -11.76
N ASN A 152 4.18 -5.11 -12.95
CA ASN A 152 5.09 -5.58 -14.01
C ASN A 152 5.94 -4.44 -14.58
N LYS A 153 5.37 -3.27 -14.76
CA LYS A 153 6.08 -2.08 -15.28
C LYS A 153 7.15 -1.62 -14.30
N PHE A 154 6.81 -1.56 -13.01
CA PHE A 154 7.78 -1.20 -11.97
C PHE A 154 8.95 -2.19 -11.91
N THR A 155 8.66 -3.49 -11.94
CA THR A 155 9.68 -4.54 -11.97
C THR A 155 10.56 -4.46 -13.23
N SER A 156 9.96 -4.16 -14.39
CA SER A 156 10.69 -3.98 -15.65
C SER A 156 11.67 -2.80 -15.62
N TYR A 157 11.31 -1.71 -14.93
CA TYR A 157 12.25 -0.59 -14.74
C TYR A 157 13.46 -1.00 -13.89
N ILE A 158 13.25 -1.79 -12.82
CA ILE A 158 14.34 -2.31 -12.00
C ILE A 158 15.25 -3.24 -12.82
N PHE A 159 14.69 -4.13 -13.63
CA PHE A 159 15.47 -5.00 -14.50
C PHE A 159 16.29 -4.20 -15.53
N THR A 160 15.65 -3.24 -16.21
CA THR A 160 16.33 -2.37 -17.18
C THR A 160 17.47 -1.59 -16.52
N ALA A 161 17.20 -0.98 -15.36
CA ALA A 161 18.24 -0.27 -14.61
C ALA A 161 19.39 -1.20 -14.22
N SER A 162 19.12 -2.42 -13.78
CA SER A 162 20.14 -3.40 -13.37
C SER A 162 20.97 -3.91 -14.55
N LEU A 163 20.40 -3.97 -15.75
CA LEU A 163 21.15 -4.29 -16.99
C LEU A 163 22.09 -3.17 -17.39
N LEU A 164 21.68 -1.91 -17.21
CA LEU A 164 22.49 -0.75 -17.59
C LEU A 164 23.54 -0.37 -16.52
N PHE A 165 23.20 -0.54 -15.26
CA PHE A 165 24.00 -0.12 -14.11
C PHE A 165 24.14 -1.28 -13.11
N PRO A 166 25.25 -2.05 -13.17
CA PRO A 166 25.50 -3.14 -12.23
C PRO A 166 25.38 -2.66 -10.77
N SER A 167 24.74 -3.48 -9.93
CA SER A 167 24.48 -3.21 -8.50
C SER A 167 23.44 -2.13 -8.18
N ILE A 168 22.77 -1.52 -9.17
CA ILE A 168 21.74 -0.49 -8.91
C ILE A 168 20.57 -1.04 -8.07
N SER A 169 20.25 -2.32 -8.19
CA SER A 169 19.22 -2.96 -7.38
C SER A 169 19.51 -2.87 -5.88
N GLY A 170 20.79 -2.98 -5.48
CA GLY A 170 21.21 -2.80 -4.08
C GLY A 170 20.99 -1.36 -3.60
N VAL A 171 21.29 -0.38 -4.44
CA VAL A 171 21.03 1.04 -4.12
C VAL A 171 19.54 1.29 -3.95
N LEU A 172 18.70 0.79 -4.88
CA LEU A 172 17.25 0.94 -4.80
C LEU A 172 16.66 0.25 -3.56
N PHE A 173 17.20 -0.93 -3.20
CA PHE A 173 16.80 -1.63 -1.98
C PHE A 173 17.19 -0.87 -0.71
N THR A 174 18.39 -0.27 -0.68
CA THR A 174 18.82 0.58 0.44
C THR A 174 17.92 1.81 0.57
N LEU A 175 17.61 2.50 -0.54
CA LEU A 175 16.67 3.62 -0.54
C LEU A 175 15.29 3.18 -0.02
N TYR A 176 14.82 2.01 -0.42
CA TYR A 176 13.55 1.47 0.09
C TYR A 176 13.59 1.23 1.61
N ASN A 177 14.69 0.71 2.15
CA ASN A 177 14.85 0.53 3.60
C ASN A 177 14.83 1.87 4.34
N GLU A 178 15.46 2.92 3.79
CA GLU A 178 15.38 4.28 4.33
C GLU A 178 13.94 4.81 4.34
N ILE A 179 13.11 4.44 3.33
CA ILE A 179 11.68 4.75 3.31
C ILE A 179 10.95 4.01 4.44
N SER A 180 11.22 2.71 4.61
CA SER A 180 10.56 1.88 5.62
C SER A 180 10.87 2.33 7.06
N GLU A 181 12.03 2.96 7.29
CA GLU A 181 12.37 3.60 8.56
C GLU A 181 11.75 5.01 8.72
N SER A 182 10.81 5.39 7.84
CA SER A 182 10.15 6.71 7.83
C SER A 182 11.09 7.90 7.59
N LYS A 183 12.23 7.65 6.99
CA LYS A 183 13.21 8.69 6.67
C LYS A 183 12.86 9.47 5.40
N LEU A 184 12.28 8.80 4.38
CA LEU A 184 11.73 9.49 3.21
C LEU A 184 10.34 10.05 3.56
N GLN A 185 10.20 11.35 3.44
CA GLN A 185 8.97 12.05 3.83
C GLN A 185 8.55 13.07 2.77
N LEU A 186 7.25 13.29 2.69
CA LEU A 186 6.64 14.41 2.00
C LEU A 186 6.36 15.51 3.03
N MET A 187 6.94 16.70 2.83
CA MET A 187 6.85 17.81 3.76
C MET A 187 6.29 19.04 3.04
N THR A 188 5.22 19.64 3.55
CA THR A 188 4.74 20.93 3.04
C THR A 188 5.85 21.96 3.11
N THR A 189 5.95 22.83 2.09
CA THR A 189 7.01 23.84 2.04
C THR A 189 6.87 24.84 3.19
N PRO A 190 7.81 24.89 4.14
CA PRO A 190 7.74 25.85 5.23
C PRO A 190 7.92 27.28 4.75
N ALA A 191 7.27 28.24 5.41
CA ALA A 191 7.30 29.66 5.06
C ALA A 191 8.72 30.25 4.81
N PRO A 192 9.78 29.89 5.56
CA PRO A 192 11.13 30.39 5.29
C PRO A 192 11.73 29.99 3.93
N TYR A 193 11.19 29.00 3.26
CA TYR A 193 11.67 28.51 1.95
C TYR A 193 10.91 29.11 0.77
N LEU A 194 9.75 29.73 1.00
CA LEU A 194 8.95 30.34 -0.07
C LEU A 194 9.72 31.43 -0.80
N GLY A 195 9.62 31.41 -2.13
CA GLY A 195 10.32 32.36 -3.01
C GLY A 195 11.84 32.10 -3.14
N LYS A 196 12.41 31.13 -2.43
CA LYS A 196 13.81 30.73 -2.58
C LYS A 196 13.96 29.67 -3.67
N THR A 197 15.16 29.60 -4.22
CA THR A 197 15.49 28.58 -5.23
C THR A 197 15.73 27.21 -4.59
N PHE A 198 15.61 26.15 -5.40
CA PHE A 198 15.88 24.76 -4.97
C PHE A 198 17.27 24.62 -4.33
N GLU A 199 18.29 25.24 -4.94
CA GLU A 199 19.67 25.24 -4.43
C GLU A 199 19.76 25.83 -3.02
N VAL A 200 19.14 26.98 -2.79
CA VAL A 200 19.16 27.64 -1.48
C VAL A 200 18.41 26.79 -0.45
N CYS A 201 17.25 26.26 -0.81
CA CYS A 201 16.46 25.39 0.07
C CYS A 201 17.22 24.11 0.42
N SER A 202 17.85 23.46 -0.58
CA SER A 202 18.67 22.27 -0.39
C SER A 202 19.82 22.52 0.59
N SER A 203 20.55 23.63 0.39
CA SER A 203 21.67 24.02 1.26
C SER A 203 21.23 24.32 2.69
N LEU A 204 20.05 24.92 2.90
CA LEU A 204 19.51 25.20 4.21
C LEU A 204 19.01 23.95 4.93
N LEU A 205 18.36 23.05 4.22
CA LEU A 205 17.85 21.79 4.76
C LEU A 205 19.00 20.84 5.11
N LEU A 206 20.04 20.79 4.29
CA LEU A 206 21.22 19.96 4.56
C LEU A 206 21.91 20.33 5.87
N LYS A 207 21.91 21.62 6.28
CA LYS A 207 22.42 22.07 7.59
C LYS A 207 21.57 21.56 8.78
N GLN A 208 20.41 21.02 8.51
CA GLN A 208 19.48 20.43 9.49
C GLN A 208 19.42 18.91 9.37
N ASP A 209 20.42 18.29 8.71
CA ASP A 209 20.47 16.85 8.41
C ASP A 209 19.29 16.35 7.59
N ILE A 210 18.75 17.23 6.72
CA ILE A 210 17.64 16.91 5.81
C ILE A 210 18.14 17.00 4.37
N LEU A 211 18.12 15.88 3.65
CA LEU A 211 18.43 15.82 2.23
C LEU A 211 17.19 16.11 1.40
N LEU A 212 17.18 17.20 0.62
CA LEU A 212 16.12 17.52 -0.32
C LEU A 212 16.36 16.78 -1.64
N LEU A 213 15.50 15.81 -1.96
CA LEU A 213 15.56 15.04 -3.20
C LEU A 213 14.84 15.73 -4.36
N GLY A 214 13.74 16.42 -4.07
CA GLY A 214 12.90 17.01 -5.10
C GLY A 214 11.67 17.72 -4.55
N VAL A 215 10.76 18.05 -5.46
CA VAL A 215 9.55 18.79 -5.17
C VAL A 215 8.38 18.18 -5.94
N GLN A 216 7.23 18.02 -5.28
CA GLN A 216 5.96 17.73 -5.94
C GLN A 216 5.20 19.04 -6.12
N ARG A 217 4.79 19.34 -7.37
CA ARG A 217 3.96 20.48 -7.76
C ARG A 217 2.87 20.06 -8.73
N ASN A 218 1.61 20.34 -8.43
CA ASN A 218 0.47 19.97 -9.27
C ASN A 218 0.49 18.48 -9.69
N GLU A 219 0.69 17.59 -8.72
CA GLU A 219 0.80 16.12 -8.92
C GLU A 219 1.98 15.66 -9.80
N GLN A 220 2.87 16.56 -10.19
CA GLN A 220 4.11 16.24 -10.90
C GLN A 220 5.30 16.22 -9.95
N TYR A 221 6.17 15.21 -10.12
CA TYR A 221 7.36 15.03 -9.31
C TYR A 221 8.59 15.58 -10.07
N HIS A 222 9.27 16.53 -9.47
CA HIS A 222 10.52 17.12 -9.97
C HIS A 222 11.67 16.66 -9.08
N ILE A 223 12.34 15.57 -9.47
CA ILE A 223 13.52 15.08 -8.75
C ILE A 223 14.74 15.84 -9.22
N ASN A 224 15.53 16.38 -8.28
CA ASN A 224 16.69 17.21 -8.54
C ASN A 224 16.43 18.25 -9.65
N PRO A 225 15.43 19.15 -9.48
CA PRO A 225 15.12 20.15 -10.48
C PRO A 225 16.29 21.12 -10.68
N VAL A 226 16.22 21.94 -11.73
CA VAL A 226 17.25 22.96 -12.00
C VAL A 226 17.45 23.88 -10.80
N HIS A 227 18.68 24.35 -10.58
CA HIS A 227 19.06 25.17 -9.42
C HIS A 227 18.17 26.41 -9.23
N SER A 228 17.69 27.01 -10.33
CA SER A 228 16.81 28.19 -10.35
C SER A 228 15.33 27.88 -10.10
N PHE A 229 14.96 26.62 -9.84
CA PHE A 229 13.58 26.24 -9.52
C PHE A 229 13.14 26.94 -8.23
N VAL A 230 12.14 27.84 -8.30
CA VAL A 230 11.68 28.65 -7.17
C VAL A 230 10.55 27.94 -6.45
N MET A 231 10.62 27.83 -5.11
CA MET A 231 9.60 27.23 -4.25
C MET A 231 8.39 28.12 -4.12
N ILE A 232 7.20 27.51 -4.21
CA ILE A 232 5.90 28.17 -3.99
C ILE A 232 5.12 27.45 -2.87
N GLU A 233 4.06 28.09 -2.38
CA GLU A 233 3.28 27.61 -1.24
C GLU A 233 2.62 26.23 -1.47
N SER A 234 2.22 25.95 -2.71
CA SER A 234 1.61 24.66 -3.08
C SER A 234 2.60 23.51 -3.23
N ASP A 235 3.90 23.74 -3.11
CA ASP A 235 4.93 22.71 -3.24
C ASP A 235 4.98 21.81 -2.02
N VAL A 236 5.20 20.52 -2.29
CA VAL A 236 5.50 19.53 -1.27
C VAL A 236 6.94 19.04 -1.49
N LEU A 237 7.79 19.22 -0.49
CA LEU A 237 9.19 18.81 -0.53
C LEU A 237 9.30 17.29 -0.34
N ILE A 238 10.13 16.66 -1.16
CA ILE A 238 10.49 15.25 -1.05
C ILE A 238 11.84 15.20 -0.34
N VAL A 239 11.87 14.72 0.90
CA VAL A 239 13.05 14.78 1.76
C VAL A 239 13.40 13.43 2.39
N ILE A 240 14.70 13.22 2.64
CA ILE A 240 15.20 12.17 3.54
C ILE A 240 15.70 12.85 4.81
N LYS A 241 15.21 12.41 5.97
CA LYS A 241 15.66 12.87 7.29
C LYS A 241 16.48 11.78 7.97
N HIS A 242 17.50 12.22 8.67
CA HIS A 242 18.25 11.34 9.59
C HIS A 242 17.63 11.28 10.97
#